data_ddfd90d59a6f355108d722e16ab2043d
#
_entry.id   ddfd90d59a6f355108d722e16ab2043d
#
_cell.length_a   1.000
_cell.length_b   1.000
_cell.length_c   1.000
_cell.angle_alpha   90.00
_cell.angle_beta   90.00
_cell.angle_gamma   90.00
#
_symmetry.space_group_name_H-M   'P 1'
#
loop_
_entity.id
_entity.type
_entity.pdbx_description
1 polymer ?
#
loop_
_entity_poly.entity_id
_entity_poly.type
_entity_poly.pdbx_seq_one_letter_code
_entity_poly.pdbx_strand_id
1 'polypeptide(L)'
;MERWIKQRCHEYVRHGGKVARRNMVKRLITALEDIAANEHGVKQPPQVGRAHIHRYYNRRDDLSEATLRDHFYAFNLLWKLLGRAGEPPKP
;
A
#
# COMPACT_ATOMS: atom_id res chain seq x y z
N MET A 1 -10.23 -3.78 3.91
CA MET A 1 -9.16 -3.02 3.21
C MET A 1 -9.48 -2.78 1.74
N GLU A 2 -9.80 -3.83 1.02
CA GLU A 2 -10.02 -3.76 -0.43
C GLU A 2 -11.09 -2.77 -0.85
N ARG A 3 -12.28 -2.82 -0.22
CA ARG A 3 -13.38 -1.91 -0.55
C ARG A 3 -12.99 -0.45 -0.37
N TRP A 4 -12.32 -0.14 0.74
CA TRP A 4 -11.86 1.22 1.04
C TRP A 4 -10.94 1.74 -0.07
N ILE A 5 -9.96 0.91 -0.47
CA ILE A 5 -8.99 1.27 -1.51
C ILE A 5 -9.68 1.42 -2.86
N LYS A 6 -10.50 0.46 -3.26
CA LYS A 6 -11.17 0.49 -4.57
C LYS A 6 -12.08 1.71 -4.73
N GLN A 7 -12.83 2.07 -3.68
CA GLN A 7 -13.69 3.25 -3.73
C GLN A 7 -12.89 4.53 -3.95
N ARG A 8 -11.72 4.65 -3.32
CA ARG A 8 -10.90 5.86 -3.40
C ARG A 8 -9.96 5.89 -4.60
N CYS A 9 -9.67 4.73 -5.20
CA CYS A 9 -8.81 4.63 -6.37
C CYS A 9 -9.55 4.68 -7.70
N HIS A 10 -10.87 4.84 -7.69
CA HIS A 10 -11.68 4.86 -8.90
C HIS A 10 -11.17 5.93 -9.89
N GLU A 11 -11.00 7.16 -9.42
CA GLU A 11 -10.48 8.25 -10.25
C GLU A 11 -9.03 8.02 -10.66
N TYR A 12 -8.21 7.52 -9.73
CA TYR A 12 -6.80 7.20 -10.01
C TYR A 12 -6.67 6.23 -11.18
N VAL A 13 -7.50 5.17 -11.21
CA VAL A 13 -7.45 4.16 -12.28
C VAL A 13 -7.94 4.72 -13.61
N ARG A 14 -8.90 5.65 -13.59
CA ARG A 14 -9.47 6.24 -14.81
C ARG A 14 -8.49 7.14 -15.55
N HIS A 15 -7.50 7.72 -14.89
CA HIS A 15 -6.56 8.67 -15.47
C HIS A 15 -5.20 8.02 -15.69
N GLY A 16 -4.75 7.91 -16.94
CA GLY A 16 -3.46 7.35 -17.29
C GLY A 16 -3.50 5.88 -17.66
N GLY A 17 -2.39 5.18 -17.52
CA GLY A 17 -2.24 3.77 -17.91
C GLY A 17 -3.06 2.84 -17.03
N LYS A 18 -4.21 2.39 -17.52
CA LYS A 18 -5.16 1.61 -16.72
C LYS A 18 -4.57 0.32 -16.15
N VAL A 19 -3.81 -0.42 -16.96
CA VAL A 19 -3.23 -1.70 -16.52
C VAL A 19 -2.22 -1.48 -15.40
N ALA A 20 -1.29 -0.52 -15.58
CA ALA A 20 -0.27 -0.22 -14.58
C ALA A 20 -0.89 0.27 -13.28
N ARG A 21 -1.91 1.13 -13.37
CA ARG A 21 -2.58 1.68 -12.19
C ARG A 21 -3.42 0.63 -11.46
N ARG A 22 -4.10 -0.25 -12.19
CA ARG A 22 -4.81 -1.38 -11.59
C ARG A 22 -3.85 -2.31 -10.84
N ASN A 23 -2.69 -2.59 -11.44
CA ASN A 23 -1.67 -3.42 -10.80
C ASN A 23 -1.13 -2.76 -9.53
N MET A 24 -0.95 -1.44 -9.54
CA MET A 24 -0.54 -0.69 -8.36
C MET A 24 -1.58 -0.82 -7.25
N VAL A 25 -2.87 -0.70 -7.57
CA VAL A 25 -3.96 -0.84 -6.61
C VAL A 25 -4.00 -2.26 -6.04
N LYS A 26 -3.86 -3.28 -6.88
CA LYS A 26 -3.83 -4.68 -6.42
C LYS A 26 -2.66 -4.94 -5.48
N ARG A 27 -1.49 -4.40 -5.82
CA ARG A 27 -0.29 -4.53 -5.00
C ARG A 27 -0.49 -3.88 -3.64
N LEU A 28 -1.09 -2.69 -3.61
CA LEU A 28 -1.40 -2.01 -2.36
C LEU A 28 -2.37 -2.84 -1.51
N ILE A 29 -3.43 -3.36 -2.10
CA ILE A 29 -4.40 -4.19 -1.38
C ILE A 29 -3.71 -5.42 -0.77
N THR A 30 -2.89 -6.11 -1.56
CA THR A 30 -2.16 -7.30 -1.09
C THR A 30 -1.26 -6.97 0.10
N ALA A 31 -0.52 -5.86 0.02
CA ALA A 31 0.35 -5.44 1.11
C ALA A 31 -0.45 -5.07 2.37
N LEU A 32 -1.55 -4.34 2.20
CA LEU A 32 -2.39 -3.95 3.33
C LEU A 32 -3.08 -5.14 3.99
N GLU A 33 -3.48 -6.14 3.22
CA GLU A 33 -4.06 -7.37 3.77
C GLU A 33 -3.03 -8.15 4.58
N ASP A 34 -1.78 -8.21 4.12
CA ASP A 34 -0.68 -8.79 4.89
C ASP A 34 -0.49 -8.05 6.22
N ILE A 35 -0.46 -6.73 6.18
CA ILE A 35 -0.33 -5.93 7.39
C ILE A 35 -1.51 -6.19 8.34
N ALA A 36 -2.74 -6.20 7.84
CA ALA A 36 -3.92 -6.44 8.66
C ALA A 36 -3.89 -7.83 9.31
N ALA A 37 -3.37 -8.83 8.59
CA ALA A 37 -3.26 -10.20 9.11
C ALA A 37 -2.19 -10.33 10.20
N ASN A 38 -1.17 -9.49 10.19
CA ASN A 38 -0.02 -9.59 11.09
C ASN A 38 0.04 -8.52 12.19
N GLU A 39 -0.78 -7.47 12.07
CA GLU A 39 -0.76 -6.36 13.03
C GLU A 39 -2.08 -6.28 13.78
N HIS A 40 -1.97 -6.27 15.10
CA HIS A 40 -3.15 -6.15 15.94
C HIS A 40 -3.75 -4.74 15.84
N GLY A 41 -5.06 -4.66 15.63
CA GLY A 41 -5.76 -3.38 15.58
C GLY A 41 -5.75 -2.67 14.23
N VAL A 42 -5.13 -3.24 13.19
CA VAL A 42 -5.16 -2.68 11.84
C VAL A 42 -6.27 -3.36 11.04
N LYS A 43 -7.39 -2.67 10.84
CA LYS A 43 -8.56 -3.19 10.13
C LYS A 43 -8.90 -2.37 8.88
N GLN A 44 -8.49 -1.11 8.85
CA GLN A 44 -8.76 -0.20 7.73
C GLN A 44 -7.48 0.55 7.36
N PRO A 45 -7.33 0.95 6.09
CA PRO A 45 -6.12 1.63 5.63
C PRO A 45 -5.70 2.86 6.44
N PRO A 46 -6.62 3.72 6.92
CA PRO A 46 -6.20 4.86 7.74
C PRO A 46 -5.47 4.50 9.03
N GLN A 47 -5.57 3.26 9.48
CA GLN A 47 -4.88 2.80 10.71
C GLN A 47 -3.45 2.37 10.46
N VAL A 48 -3.02 2.28 9.20
CA VAL A 48 -1.65 1.89 8.85
C VAL A 48 -0.69 3.05 9.11
N GLY A 49 0.32 2.80 9.92
CA GLY A 49 1.36 3.77 10.24
C GLY A 49 2.73 3.31 9.75
N ARG A 50 3.75 4.17 10.00
CA ARG A 50 5.13 3.91 9.56
C ARG A 50 5.70 2.61 10.14
N ALA A 51 5.46 2.34 11.40
CA ALA A 51 5.96 1.12 12.05
C ALA A 51 5.40 -0.13 11.41
N HIS A 52 4.12 -0.10 11.00
CA HIS A 52 3.49 -1.23 10.30
C HIS A 52 4.20 -1.52 8.98
N ILE A 53 4.59 -0.49 8.24
CA ILE A 53 5.26 -0.64 6.96
C ILE A 53 6.70 -1.15 7.15
N HIS A 54 7.41 -0.65 8.14
CA HIS A 54 8.74 -1.17 8.47
C HIS A 54 8.71 -2.65 8.79
N ARG A 55 7.75 -3.08 9.62
CA ARG A 55 7.60 -4.49 9.96
C ARG A 55 7.18 -5.31 8.76
N TYR A 56 6.37 -4.75 7.86
CA TYR A 56 6.01 -5.41 6.60
C TYR A 56 7.26 -5.72 5.77
N TYR A 57 8.12 -4.75 5.55
CA TYR A 57 9.35 -4.98 4.79
C TYR A 57 10.22 -6.04 5.45
N ASN A 58 10.33 -6.02 6.77
CA ASN A 58 11.12 -7.00 7.52
C ASN A 58 10.57 -8.42 7.42
N ARG A 59 9.25 -8.57 7.37
CA ARG A 59 8.62 -9.88 7.18
C ARG A 59 8.79 -10.42 5.76
N ARG A 60 8.93 -9.54 4.79
CA ARG A 60 8.96 -9.91 3.38
C ARG A 60 10.38 -9.98 2.83
N ASP A 61 11.25 -10.66 3.56
CA ASP A 61 12.61 -10.94 3.11
C ASP A 61 12.65 -11.93 1.94
N ASP A 62 11.52 -12.57 1.64
CA ASP A 62 11.31 -13.40 0.45
C ASP A 62 11.22 -12.59 -0.85
N LEU A 63 11.03 -11.28 -0.76
CA LEU A 63 10.86 -10.41 -1.92
C LEU A 63 12.17 -9.75 -2.31
N SER A 64 12.37 -9.57 -3.64
CA SER A 64 13.53 -8.85 -4.16
C SER A 64 13.45 -7.36 -3.83
N GLU A 65 14.60 -6.68 -3.93
CA GLU A 65 14.65 -5.22 -3.75
C GLU A 65 13.74 -4.49 -4.75
N ALA A 66 13.69 -4.96 -6.00
CA ALA A 66 12.83 -4.38 -7.03
C ALA A 66 11.36 -4.51 -6.65
N THR A 67 10.95 -5.67 -6.14
CA THR A 67 9.56 -5.90 -5.70
C THR A 67 9.21 -5.04 -4.50
N LEU A 68 10.10 -4.92 -3.52
CA LEU A 68 9.88 -4.05 -2.36
C LEU A 68 9.80 -2.57 -2.77
N ARG A 69 10.56 -2.15 -3.77
CA ARG A 69 10.45 -0.80 -4.32
C ARG A 69 9.07 -0.56 -4.92
N ASP A 70 8.52 -1.54 -5.62
CA ASP A 70 7.15 -1.45 -6.15
C ASP A 70 6.14 -1.33 -5.02
N HIS A 71 6.35 -2.03 -3.91
CA HIS A 71 5.51 -1.92 -2.72
C HIS A 71 5.63 -0.54 -2.07
N PHE A 72 6.83 0.04 -2.07
CA PHE A 72 6.99 1.43 -1.62
C PHE A 72 6.14 2.40 -2.44
N TYR A 73 6.13 2.25 -3.76
CA TYR A 73 5.29 3.10 -4.61
C TYR A 73 3.80 2.90 -4.32
N ALA A 74 3.40 1.67 -4.00
CA ALA A 74 2.02 1.39 -3.59
C ALA A 74 1.68 2.09 -2.26
N PHE A 75 2.58 2.06 -1.28
CA PHE A 75 2.39 2.79 -0.02
C PHE A 75 2.38 4.30 -0.23
N ASN A 76 3.15 4.79 -1.21
CA ASN A 76 3.12 6.21 -1.56
C ASN A 76 1.74 6.62 -2.07
N LEU A 77 1.09 5.77 -2.87
CA LEU A 77 -0.30 5.97 -3.27
C LEU A 77 -1.21 6.06 -2.04
N LEU A 78 -1.03 5.15 -1.06
CA LEU A 78 -1.80 5.20 0.18
C LEU A 78 -1.63 6.54 0.92
N TRP A 79 -0.39 7.04 1.02
CA TRP A 79 -0.11 8.33 1.65
C TRP A 79 -0.89 9.46 0.99
N LYS A 80 -0.94 9.46 -0.34
CA LYS A 80 -1.71 10.45 -1.10
C LYS A 80 -3.20 10.33 -0.83
N LEU A 81 -3.73 9.11 -0.82
CA LEU A 81 -5.15 8.88 -0.56
C LEU A 81 -5.56 9.33 0.84
N LEU A 82 -4.65 9.24 1.81
CA LEU A 82 -4.89 9.65 3.18
C LEU A 82 -4.58 11.13 3.43
N GLY A 83 -4.05 11.83 2.43
CA GLY A 83 -3.68 13.24 2.58
C GLY A 83 -2.50 13.46 3.50
N ARG A 84 -1.65 12.47 3.68
CA ARG A 84 -0.47 12.57 4.56
C ARG A 84 0.68 13.29 3.87
N ALA A 85 1.36 14.16 4.62
CA ALA A 85 2.54 14.86 4.13
C ALA A 85 3.75 13.92 4.07
N GLY A 86 4.68 14.21 3.16
CA GLY A 86 5.91 13.44 3.02
C GLY A 86 5.71 12.11 2.34
N GLU A 87 6.63 11.19 2.59
CA GLU A 87 6.62 9.86 2.00
C GLU A 87 6.51 8.78 3.08
N PRO A 88 5.93 7.60 2.74
CA PRO A 88 6.02 6.46 3.64
C PRO A 88 7.47 5.97 3.76
N PRO A 89 7.76 5.06 4.72
CA PRO A 89 9.10 4.48 4.84
C PRO A 89 9.54 3.76 3.58
N LYS A 90 10.82 3.86 3.28
CA LYS A 90 11.46 3.09 2.20
C LYS A 90 11.93 1.74 2.72
N PRO A 91 11.92 0.73 1.85
CA PRO A 91 12.44 -0.57 2.22
C PRO A 91 13.95 -0.58 2.49
#